data_0ff2336d8ee2634355334237afb86693
#
_entry.id   0ff2336d8ee2634355334237afb86693
#
_cell.length_a   1.000
_cell.length_b   1.000
_cell.length_c   1.000
_cell.angle_alpha   90.00
_cell.angle_beta   90.00
_cell.angle_gamma   90.00
#
_symmetry.space_group_name_H-M   'P 1'
#
loop_
_entity.id
_entity.type
_entity.pdbx_description
1 polymer ?
#
loop_
_entity_poly.entity_id
_entity_poly.type
_entity_poly.pdbx_seq_one_letter_code
_entity_poly.pdbx_strand_id
1 'polypeptide(L)'
;EYLCIPATNVIPIEDDLDEEVVSFFDAFGNATHTALMWDLVGKNVLVTGAGPIGIMAAAIAKYAGARTVVITDVNEYRLDLALKMGATRAVNVAKEDLKAVMAELNITEGFDVGLEMSGAPSAFNQMLDNMIWGGKISLLGLFGKGIETDWNKVIMSGLTIQGIYGRKMYQTWYQMKNMVQGGLDMSPVITHRY
;
A
#
# COMPACT_ATOMS: atom_id res chain seq x y z
N GLU A 1 -4.53 31.06 -14.54
CA GLU A 1 -3.48 30.37 -15.32
C GLU A 1 -4.11 29.33 -16.25
N TYR A 2 -3.47 29.07 -17.39
CA TYR A 2 -3.94 28.09 -18.38
C TYR A 2 -2.86 27.03 -18.60
N LEU A 3 -3.29 25.76 -18.70
CA LEU A 3 -2.43 24.62 -19.03
C LEU A 3 -2.88 24.02 -20.36
N CYS A 4 -1.96 23.86 -21.31
CA CYS A 4 -2.22 23.20 -22.57
C CYS A 4 -1.65 21.78 -22.53
N ILE A 5 -2.53 20.78 -22.55
CA ILE A 5 -2.16 19.35 -22.53
C ILE A 5 -3.04 18.57 -23.53
N PRO A 6 -2.61 17.37 -23.98
CA PRO A 6 -3.47 16.53 -24.79
C PRO A 6 -4.78 16.19 -24.07
N ALA A 7 -5.91 16.27 -24.76
CA ALA A 7 -7.23 16.00 -24.20
C ALA A 7 -7.35 14.59 -23.59
N THR A 8 -6.60 13.61 -24.10
CA THR A 8 -6.54 12.25 -23.56
C THR A 8 -5.93 12.18 -22.15
N ASN A 9 -5.24 13.22 -21.70
CA ASN A 9 -4.66 13.31 -20.35
C ASN A 9 -5.59 14.04 -19.38
N VAL A 10 -6.78 14.45 -19.82
CA VAL A 10 -7.80 15.10 -19.00
C VAL A 10 -8.83 14.07 -18.59
N ILE A 11 -9.01 13.89 -17.29
CA ILE A 11 -10.02 13.01 -16.73
C ILE A 11 -11.10 13.87 -16.07
N PRO A 12 -12.34 13.85 -16.54
CA PRO A 12 -13.44 14.51 -15.86
C PRO A 12 -13.67 13.92 -14.46
N ILE A 13 -13.91 14.80 -13.52
CA ILE A 13 -14.23 14.44 -12.13
C ILE A 13 -15.65 14.90 -11.84
N GLU A 14 -16.42 14.07 -11.18
CA GLU A 14 -17.79 14.35 -10.77
C GLU A 14 -17.81 15.39 -9.62
N ASP A 15 -18.85 16.26 -9.61
CA ASP A 15 -18.98 17.37 -8.65
C ASP A 15 -19.22 16.91 -7.18
N ASP A 16 -19.53 15.64 -6.96
CA ASP A 16 -19.73 15.03 -5.64
C ASP A 16 -18.42 14.55 -4.99
N LEU A 17 -17.29 14.63 -5.69
CA LEU A 17 -15.98 14.29 -5.16
C LEU A 17 -15.29 15.52 -4.56
N ASP A 18 -14.76 15.36 -3.34
CA ASP A 18 -14.01 16.41 -2.66
C ASP A 18 -12.74 16.78 -3.45
N GLU A 19 -12.63 18.06 -3.85
CA GLU A 19 -11.50 18.59 -4.60
C GLU A 19 -10.16 18.40 -3.87
N GLU A 20 -10.16 18.47 -2.53
CA GLU A 20 -8.95 18.22 -1.74
C GLU A 20 -8.46 16.77 -1.91
N VAL A 21 -9.38 15.81 -1.92
CA VAL A 21 -9.05 14.39 -2.17
C VAL A 21 -8.61 14.19 -3.61
N VAL A 22 -9.26 14.84 -4.57
CA VAL A 22 -8.89 14.79 -5.99
C VAL A 22 -7.48 15.33 -6.24
N SER A 23 -7.03 16.32 -5.46
CA SER A 23 -5.72 16.95 -5.63
C SER A 23 -4.54 15.98 -5.53
N PHE A 24 -4.70 14.84 -4.82
CA PHE A 24 -3.65 13.82 -4.71
C PHE A 24 -3.99 12.50 -5.43
N PHE A 25 -4.91 12.52 -6.38
CA PHE A 25 -5.29 11.33 -7.16
C PHE A 25 -4.12 10.67 -7.90
N ASP A 26 -3.06 11.41 -8.21
CA ASP A 26 -1.85 10.79 -8.77
C ASP A 26 -1.23 9.78 -7.79
N ALA A 27 -0.95 10.21 -6.57
CA ALA A 27 -0.40 9.35 -5.51
C ALA A 27 -1.40 8.25 -5.10
N PHE A 28 -2.69 8.57 -5.05
CA PHE A 28 -3.76 7.61 -4.78
C PHE A 28 -3.85 6.53 -5.88
N GLY A 29 -3.63 6.91 -7.14
CA GLY A 29 -3.56 5.97 -8.26
C GLY A 29 -2.42 4.95 -8.12
N ASN A 30 -1.25 5.39 -7.63
CA ASN A 30 -0.12 4.51 -7.35
C ASN A 30 -0.46 3.52 -6.22
N ALA A 31 -1.10 3.99 -5.16
CA ALA A 31 -1.58 3.15 -4.06
C ALA A 31 -2.64 2.12 -4.56
N THR A 32 -3.58 2.58 -5.39
CA THR A 32 -4.64 1.75 -5.97
C THR A 32 -4.06 0.64 -6.86
N HIS A 33 -3.16 1.00 -7.76
CA HIS A 33 -2.51 0.00 -8.63
C HIS A 33 -1.74 -1.03 -7.81
N THR A 34 -1.02 -0.60 -6.78
CA THR A 34 -0.21 -1.48 -5.93
C THR A 34 -1.10 -2.41 -5.10
N ALA A 35 -2.10 -1.86 -4.42
CA ALA A 35 -2.97 -2.63 -3.53
C ALA A 35 -3.85 -3.62 -4.29
N LEU A 36 -4.44 -3.18 -5.41
CA LEU A 36 -5.37 -3.99 -6.19
C LEU A 36 -4.70 -4.85 -7.28
N MET A 37 -3.38 -5.00 -7.22
CA MET A 37 -2.66 -5.91 -8.14
C MET A 37 -3.05 -7.38 -7.92
N TRP A 38 -3.37 -7.74 -6.67
CA TRP A 38 -3.72 -9.09 -6.26
C TRP A 38 -5.10 -9.10 -5.59
N ASP A 39 -5.71 -10.28 -5.54
CA ASP A 39 -6.92 -10.48 -4.73
C ASP A 39 -6.59 -10.34 -3.25
N LEU A 40 -7.37 -9.51 -2.54
CA LEU A 40 -7.16 -9.17 -1.13
C LEU A 40 -8.23 -9.72 -0.20
N VAL A 41 -9.35 -10.22 -0.76
CA VAL A 41 -10.49 -10.68 0.06
C VAL A 41 -10.06 -11.82 0.98
N GLY A 42 -10.21 -11.61 2.28
CA GLY A 42 -9.86 -12.59 3.31
C GLY A 42 -8.34 -12.77 3.55
N LYS A 43 -7.47 -12.00 2.90
CA LYS A 43 -6.01 -12.13 2.96
C LYS A 43 -5.39 -11.38 4.14
N ASN A 44 -4.25 -11.89 4.61
CA ASN A 44 -3.35 -11.16 5.49
C ASN A 44 -2.37 -10.34 4.64
N VAL A 45 -2.37 -9.04 4.81
CA VAL A 45 -1.59 -8.09 4.00
C VAL A 45 -0.53 -7.41 4.86
N LEU A 46 0.71 -7.40 4.38
CA LEU A 46 1.82 -6.64 4.96
C LEU A 46 2.13 -5.45 4.06
N VAL A 47 2.09 -4.25 4.62
CA VAL A 47 2.51 -3.01 3.96
C VAL A 47 3.80 -2.52 4.63
N THR A 48 4.87 -2.34 3.87
CA THR A 48 6.12 -1.75 4.39
C THR A 48 6.25 -0.31 3.95
N GLY A 49 6.45 0.60 4.92
CA GLY A 49 6.48 2.04 4.71
C GLY A 49 5.12 2.71 4.86
N ALA A 50 4.96 3.50 5.92
CA ALA A 50 3.78 4.32 6.20
C ALA A 50 3.92 5.75 5.64
N GLY A 51 4.49 5.91 4.45
CA GLY A 51 4.38 7.14 3.68
C GLY A 51 2.94 7.38 3.19
N PRO A 52 2.61 8.53 2.60
CA PRO A 52 1.25 8.80 2.14
C PRO A 52 0.69 7.69 1.24
N ILE A 53 1.49 7.18 0.30
CA ILE A 53 1.06 6.12 -0.62
C ILE A 53 0.85 4.80 0.14
N GLY A 54 1.73 4.44 1.09
CA GLY A 54 1.59 3.22 1.89
C GLY A 54 0.37 3.23 2.79
N ILE A 55 0.06 4.37 3.43
CA ILE A 55 -1.15 4.56 4.24
C ILE A 55 -2.40 4.41 3.38
N MET A 56 -2.44 5.03 2.20
CA MET A 56 -3.55 4.87 1.26
C MET A 56 -3.69 3.44 0.78
N ALA A 57 -2.59 2.74 0.48
CA ALA A 57 -2.63 1.34 0.08
C ALA A 57 -3.16 0.42 1.19
N ALA A 58 -2.81 0.70 2.46
CA ALA A 58 -3.37 -0.02 3.61
C ALA A 58 -4.88 0.20 3.74
N ALA A 59 -5.35 1.43 3.59
CA ALA A 59 -6.78 1.77 3.60
C ALA A 59 -7.54 1.06 2.47
N ILE A 60 -6.98 1.08 1.24
CA ILE A 60 -7.55 0.37 0.10
C ILE A 60 -7.62 -1.14 0.37
N ALA A 61 -6.54 -1.73 0.89
CA ALA A 61 -6.50 -3.15 1.19
C ALA A 61 -7.58 -3.55 2.20
N LYS A 62 -7.79 -2.73 3.23
CA LYS A 62 -8.86 -2.95 4.20
C LYS A 62 -10.24 -2.80 3.59
N TYR A 63 -10.47 -1.76 2.81
CA TYR A 63 -11.72 -1.52 2.08
C TYR A 63 -12.04 -2.66 1.09
N ALA A 64 -11.02 -3.19 0.41
CA ALA A 64 -11.16 -4.29 -0.53
C ALA A 64 -11.40 -5.66 0.14
N GLY A 65 -11.51 -5.73 1.46
CA GLY A 65 -11.88 -6.95 2.18
C GLY A 65 -10.71 -7.77 2.70
N ALA A 66 -9.51 -7.20 2.84
CA ALA A 66 -8.42 -7.88 3.53
C ALA A 66 -8.80 -8.22 4.98
N ARG A 67 -8.53 -9.46 5.41
CA ARG A 67 -8.76 -9.90 6.78
C ARG A 67 -7.96 -9.08 7.77
N THR A 68 -6.66 -8.99 7.51
CA THR A 68 -5.71 -8.28 8.37
C THR A 68 -4.81 -7.42 7.50
N VAL A 69 -4.62 -6.17 7.89
CA VAL A 69 -3.65 -5.25 7.25
C VAL A 69 -2.66 -4.79 8.32
N VAL A 70 -1.43 -5.24 8.21
CA VAL A 70 -0.31 -4.80 9.06
C VAL A 70 0.53 -3.83 8.27
N ILE A 71 0.80 -2.65 8.83
CA ILE A 71 1.68 -1.66 8.22
C ILE A 71 2.89 -1.40 9.12
N THR A 72 4.09 -1.31 8.53
CA THR A 72 5.34 -1.10 9.25
C THR A 72 6.02 0.20 8.85
N ASP A 73 6.58 0.91 9.82
CA ASP A 73 7.41 2.10 9.63
C ASP A 73 8.28 2.31 10.88
N VAL A 74 9.09 3.36 10.91
CA VAL A 74 9.82 3.83 12.10
C VAL A 74 9.24 5.13 12.65
N ASN A 75 8.31 5.77 11.96
CA ASN A 75 7.70 7.05 12.30
C ASN A 75 6.33 6.85 12.97
N GLU A 76 6.24 7.15 14.27
CA GLU A 76 5.02 6.95 15.07
C GLU A 76 3.83 7.75 14.54
N TYR A 77 4.01 9.01 14.15
CA TYR A 77 2.92 9.83 13.63
C TYR A 77 2.26 9.22 12.39
N ARG A 78 3.08 8.65 11.49
CA ARG A 78 2.59 7.98 10.29
C ARG A 78 1.87 6.67 10.61
N LEU A 79 2.39 5.94 11.60
CA LEU A 79 1.77 4.70 12.08
C LEU A 79 0.42 4.98 12.73
N ASP A 80 0.30 6.04 13.55
CA ASP A 80 -0.98 6.48 14.12
C ASP A 80 -1.99 6.86 13.05
N LEU A 81 -1.53 7.55 11.99
CA LEU A 81 -2.38 7.89 10.86
C LEU A 81 -2.86 6.65 10.10
N ALA A 82 -1.97 5.67 9.90
CA ALA A 82 -2.34 4.41 9.27
C ALA A 82 -3.42 3.64 10.03
N LEU A 83 -3.37 3.65 11.37
CA LEU A 83 -4.42 3.07 12.22
C LEU A 83 -5.76 3.80 12.04
N LYS A 84 -5.75 5.13 11.99
CA LYS A 84 -6.95 5.94 11.72
C LYS A 84 -7.55 5.66 10.35
N MET A 85 -6.70 5.32 9.38
CA MET A 85 -7.08 4.98 8.01
C MET A 85 -7.52 3.49 7.85
N GLY A 86 -7.59 2.73 8.95
CA GLY A 86 -8.16 1.38 8.94
C GLY A 86 -7.15 0.24 8.90
N ALA A 87 -5.85 0.49 9.01
CA ALA A 87 -4.90 -0.59 9.24
C ALA A 87 -5.26 -1.36 10.52
N THR A 88 -5.17 -2.69 10.48
CA THR A 88 -5.48 -3.53 11.64
C THR A 88 -4.43 -3.36 12.74
N ARG A 89 -3.18 -3.25 12.35
CA ARG A 89 -2.03 -3.08 13.26
C ARG A 89 -0.96 -2.23 12.56
N ALA A 90 -0.42 -1.27 13.27
CA ALA A 90 0.76 -0.51 12.87
C ALA A 90 1.94 -0.91 13.77
N VAL A 91 3.10 -1.13 13.17
CA VAL A 91 4.28 -1.69 13.85
C VAL A 91 5.48 -0.79 13.63
N ASN A 92 6.03 -0.26 14.73
CA ASN A 92 7.32 0.40 14.67
C ASN A 92 8.43 -0.65 14.74
N VAL A 93 9.00 -0.98 13.58
CA VAL A 93 10.02 -2.03 13.46
C VAL A 93 11.36 -1.71 14.14
N ALA A 94 11.54 -0.47 14.61
CA ALA A 94 12.68 -0.11 15.47
C ALA A 94 12.44 -0.47 16.95
N LYS A 95 11.18 -0.77 17.33
CA LYS A 95 10.78 -1.01 18.73
C LYS A 95 10.12 -2.38 18.95
N GLU A 96 9.52 -2.93 17.92
CA GLU A 96 8.71 -4.14 18.00
C GLU A 96 9.18 -5.21 17.00
N ASP A 97 9.09 -6.47 17.38
CA ASP A 97 9.33 -7.58 16.48
C ASP A 97 8.06 -7.93 15.69
N LEU A 98 8.16 -7.92 14.38
CA LEU A 98 7.04 -8.26 13.48
C LEU A 98 6.51 -9.69 13.73
N LYS A 99 7.38 -10.64 14.08
CA LYS A 99 6.96 -12.03 14.38
C LYS A 99 6.11 -12.12 15.64
N ALA A 100 6.43 -11.31 16.65
CA ALA A 100 5.61 -11.22 17.86
C ALA A 100 4.20 -10.69 17.53
N VAL A 101 4.13 -9.64 16.70
CA VAL A 101 2.85 -9.09 16.23
C VAL A 101 2.07 -10.09 15.39
N MET A 102 2.73 -10.86 14.52
CA MET A 102 2.08 -11.93 13.76
C MET A 102 1.44 -12.98 14.70
N ALA A 103 2.15 -13.36 15.77
CA ALA A 103 1.62 -14.30 16.76
C ALA A 103 0.39 -13.72 17.48
N GLU A 104 0.41 -12.46 17.89
CA GLU A 104 -0.75 -11.75 18.48
C GLU A 104 -1.98 -11.76 17.56
N LEU A 105 -1.77 -11.63 16.25
CA LEU A 105 -2.81 -11.60 15.24
C LEU A 105 -3.22 -13.00 14.72
N ASN A 106 -2.65 -14.07 15.27
CA ASN A 106 -2.82 -15.45 14.79
C ASN A 106 -2.47 -15.62 13.31
N ILE A 107 -1.43 -14.95 12.84
CA ILE A 107 -0.85 -15.12 11.50
C ILE A 107 0.29 -16.13 11.62
N THR A 108 -0.02 -17.41 11.44
CA THR A 108 0.91 -18.51 11.71
C THR A 108 1.80 -18.88 10.54
N GLU A 109 1.32 -18.70 9.31
CA GLU A 109 2.03 -19.12 8.10
C GLU A 109 2.75 -17.96 7.41
N GLY A 110 2.37 -16.73 7.68
CA GLY A 110 2.88 -15.51 7.05
C GLY A 110 1.79 -14.68 6.38
N PHE A 111 2.24 -13.65 5.64
CA PHE A 111 1.34 -12.77 4.89
C PHE A 111 1.12 -13.31 3.48
N ASP A 112 -0.14 -13.29 3.03
CA ASP A 112 -0.53 -13.69 1.67
C ASP A 112 -0.04 -12.69 0.62
N VAL A 113 -0.16 -11.40 0.95
CA VAL A 113 0.19 -10.29 0.04
C VAL A 113 1.09 -9.30 0.76
N GLY A 114 2.20 -8.95 0.10
CA GLY A 114 3.11 -7.88 0.50
C GLY A 114 2.97 -6.67 -0.42
N LEU A 115 2.90 -5.47 0.17
CA LEU A 115 2.92 -4.19 -0.54
C LEU A 115 4.17 -3.44 -0.10
N GLU A 116 5.24 -3.51 -0.90
CA GLU A 116 6.49 -2.84 -0.57
C GLU A 116 6.44 -1.38 -1.06
N MET A 117 6.35 -0.45 -0.11
CA MET A 117 6.14 0.97 -0.35
C MET A 117 7.27 1.85 0.21
N SER A 118 8.25 1.24 0.88
CA SER A 118 9.31 1.97 1.59
C SER A 118 10.55 2.26 0.74
N GLY A 119 10.89 1.35 -0.18
CA GLY A 119 12.17 1.36 -0.87
C GLY A 119 13.37 1.09 0.05
N ALA A 120 13.14 0.59 1.27
CA ALA A 120 14.20 0.25 2.21
C ALA A 120 14.60 -1.23 2.05
N PRO A 121 15.88 -1.54 1.79
CA PRO A 121 16.34 -2.93 1.63
C PRO A 121 16.01 -3.84 2.82
N SER A 122 16.13 -3.30 4.05
CA SER A 122 15.80 -4.05 5.26
C SER A 122 14.31 -4.40 5.36
N ALA A 123 13.43 -3.48 4.97
CA ALA A 123 11.99 -3.71 4.98
C ALA A 123 11.58 -4.75 3.92
N PHE A 124 12.19 -4.71 2.74
CA PHE A 124 11.96 -5.72 1.70
C PHE A 124 12.43 -7.10 2.13
N ASN A 125 13.64 -7.23 2.68
CA ASN A 125 14.14 -8.51 3.17
C ASN A 125 13.29 -9.04 4.35
N GLN A 126 12.85 -8.16 5.27
CA GLN A 126 11.91 -8.53 6.33
C GLN A 126 10.56 -9.01 5.75
N MET A 127 10.06 -8.38 4.69
CA MET A 127 8.86 -8.84 4.00
C MET A 127 9.06 -10.26 3.45
N LEU A 128 10.15 -10.53 2.74
CA LEU A 128 10.45 -11.87 2.19
C LEU A 128 10.45 -12.95 3.29
N ASP A 129 10.95 -12.62 4.49
CA ASP A 129 11.03 -13.54 5.63
C ASP A 129 9.67 -13.87 6.25
N ASN A 130 8.65 -13.08 5.96
CA ASN A 130 7.34 -13.19 6.60
C ASN A 130 6.18 -13.46 5.63
N MET A 131 6.47 -13.78 4.37
CA MET A 131 5.46 -14.20 3.39
C MET A 131 5.15 -15.70 3.51
N ILE A 132 3.91 -16.08 3.21
CA ILE A 132 3.55 -17.50 3.03
C ILE A 132 4.20 -18.06 1.77
N TRP A 133 4.26 -19.37 1.66
CA TRP A 133 4.61 -20.05 0.42
C TRP A 133 3.57 -19.73 -0.67
N GLY A 134 4.06 -19.36 -1.86
CA GLY A 134 3.21 -18.88 -2.96
C GLY A 134 2.68 -17.46 -2.76
N GLY A 135 3.17 -16.74 -1.74
CA GLY A 135 2.81 -15.36 -1.45
C GLY A 135 3.12 -14.41 -2.62
N LYS A 136 2.45 -13.27 -2.64
CA LYS A 136 2.51 -12.30 -3.75
C LYS A 136 2.97 -10.94 -3.26
N ILE A 137 3.89 -10.32 -3.96
CA ILE A 137 4.45 -9.02 -3.58
C ILE A 137 4.27 -8.01 -4.72
N SER A 138 3.69 -6.86 -4.40
CA SER A 138 3.71 -5.66 -5.22
C SER A 138 4.85 -4.76 -4.77
N LEU A 139 5.79 -4.45 -5.68
CA LEU A 139 6.99 -3.70 -5.39
C LEU A 139 6.89 -2.31 -6.04
N LEU A 140 6.61 -1.28 -5.26
CA LEU A 140 6.50 0.12 -5.70
C LEU A 140 7.65 0.97 -5.17
N GLY A 141 8.15 0.70 -3.98
CA GLY A 141 9.25 1.44 -3.37
C GLY A 141 10.50 1.43 -4.25
N LEU A 142 11.13 2.60 -4.43
CA LEU A 142 12.36 2.74 -5.21
C LEU A 142 13.56 2.63 -4.29
N PHE A 143 14.38 1.63 -4.52
CA PHE A 143 15.67 1.49 -3.80
C PHE A 143 16.70 2.46 -4.37
N GLY A 144 17.37 3.21 -3.50
CA GLY A 144 18.34 4.22 -3.92
C GLY A 144 19.62 3.65 -4.56
N LYS A 145 19.89 2.36 -4.34
CA LYS A 145 21.01 1.59 -4.91
C LYS A 145 20.59 0.14 -5.09
N GLY A 146 21.40 -0.68 -5.74
CA GLY A 146 21.21 -2.13 -5.77
C GLY A 146 21.10 -2.68 -4.35
N ILE A 147 20.21 -3.64 -4.16
CA ILE A 147 19.98 -4.30 -2.88
C ILE A 147 20.54 -5.71 -2.89
N GLU A 148 21.08 -6.11 -1.75
CA GLU A 148 21.45 -7.50 -1.51
C GLU A 148 20.22 -8.23 -0.96
N THR A 149 19.84 -9.32 -1.62
CA THR A 149 18.66 -10.11 -1.29
C THR A 149 18.95 -11.59 -1.51
N ASP A 150 18.52 -12.42 -0.58
CA ASP A 150 18.58 -13.88 -0.75
C ASP A 150 17.49 -14.37 -1.70
N TRP A 151 17.82 -14.48 -2.97
CA TRP A 151 16.89 -14.95 -4.00
C TRP A 151 16.48 -16.41 -3.83
N ASN A 152 17.21 -17.22 -3.04
CA ASN A 152 16.78 -18.58 -2.73
C ASN A 152 15.47 -18.58 -1.94
N LYS A 153 15.23 -17.58 -1.09
CA LYS A 153 13.94 -17.42 -0.39
C LYS A 153 12.78 -17.26 -1.39
N VAL A 154 12.97 -16.41 -2.40
CA VAL A 154 11.95 -16.21 -3.45
C VAL A 154 11.67 -17.50 -4.18
N ILE A 155 12.73 -18.23 -4.57
CA ILE A 155 12.62 -19.49 -5.32
C ILE A 155 11.98 -20.58 -4.47
N MET A 156 12.52 -20.82 -3.26
CA MET A 156 12.07 -21.92 -2.39
C MET A 156 10.66 -21.73 -1.85
N SER A 157 10.26 -20.47 -1.63
CA SER A 157 8.89 -20.14 -1.20
C SER A 157 7.92 -19.93 -2.37
N GLY A 158 8.38 -20.00 -3.62
CA GLY A 158 7.54 -19.81 -4.81
C GLY A 158 6.86 -18.43 -4.87
N LEU A 159 7.55 -17.38 -4.39
CA LEU A 159 6.97 -16.05 -4.32
C LEU A 159 6.80 -15.44 -5.72
N THR A 160 5.74 -14.69 -5.91
CA THR A 160 5.54 -13.84 -7.09
C THR A 160 5.82 -12.40 -6.73
N ILE A 161 6.78 -11.77 -7.39
CA ILE A 161 7.12 -10.36 -7.19
C ILE A 161 6.78 -9.59 -8.46
N GLN A 162 5.93 -8.58 -8.34
CA GLN A 162 5.50 -7.73 -9.44
C GLN A 162 5.94 -6.29 -9.19
N GLY A 163 6.79 -5.77 -10.07
CA GLY A 163 7.11 -4.34 -10.08
C GLY A 163 5.90 -3.51 -10.50
N ILE A 164 5.64 -2.45 -9.75
CA ILE A 164 4.55 -1.51 -10.02
C ILE A 164 5.15 -0.19 -10.47
N TYR A 165 4.69 0.32 -11.59
CA TYR A 165 5.09 1.62 -12.10
C TYR A 165 3.87 2.50 -12.32
N GLY A 166 3.76 3.55 -11.52
CA GLY A 166 2.67 4.50 -11.62
C GLY A 166 1.27 3.85 -11.49
N ARG A 167 0.31 4.45 -12.12
CA ARG A 167 -1.08 3.98 -12.20
C ARG A 167 -1.40 3.37 -13.56
N LYS A 168 -2.42 2.54 -13.62
CA LYS A 168 -3.01 2.10 -14.89
C LYS A 168 -3.95 3.21 -15.37
N MET A 169 -3.64 3.85 -16.52
CA MET A 169 -4.48 4.89 -17.10
C MET A 169 -5.92 4.38 -17.28
N TYR A 170 -6.87 5.23 -16.95
CA TYR A 170 -8.32 5.00 -16.92
C TYR A 170 -8.76 3.99 -15.85
N GLN A 171 -8.23 2.77 -15.79
CA GLN A 171 -8.67 1.75 -14.85
C GLN A 171 -8.56 2.22 -13.40
N THR A 172 -7.40 2.71 -12.97
CA THR A 172 -7.21 3.18 -11.59
C THR A 172 -8.03 4.43 -11.29
N TRP A 173 -8.26 5.31 -12.28
CA TRP A 173 -9.12 6.47 -12.12
C TRP A 173 -10.57 6.07 -11.80
N TYR A 174 -11.14 5.13 -12.56
CA TYR A 174 -12.47 4.60 -12.26
C TYR A 174 -12.53 3.91 -10.89
N GLN A 175 -11.51 3.13 -10.55
CA GLN A 175 -11.46 2.47 -9.26
C GLN A 175 -11.39 3.47 -8.09
N MET A 176 -10.54 4.50 -8.19
CA MET A 176 -10.41 5.55 -7.17
C MET A 176 -11.74 6.28 -6.94
N LYS A 177 -12.35 6.79 -8.02
CA LYS A 177 -13.64 7.49 -7.94
C LYS A 177 -14.69 6.61 -7.29
N ASN A 178 -14.86 5.39 -7.78
CA ASN A 178 -15.85 4.46 -7.25
C ASN A 178 -15.61 4.08 -5.79
N MET A 179 -14.35 3.93 -5.36
CA MET A 179 -14.03 3.65 -3.96
C MET A 179 -14.38 4.83 -3.05
N VAL A 180 -14.06 6.07 -3.46
CA VAL A 180 -14.40 7.27 -2.68
C VAL A 180 -15.93 7.46 -2.62
N GLN A 181 -16.62 7.35 -3.74
CA GLN A 181 -18.09 7.39 -3.80
C GLN A 181 -18.74 6.24 -3.03
N GLY A 182 -18.07 5.08 -2.96
CA GLY A 182 -18.44 3.92 -2.15
C GLY A 182 -18.17 4.06 -0.65
N GLY A 183 -17.65 5.21 -0.19
CA GLY A 183 -17.44 5.54 1.22
C GLY A 183 -16.00 5.32 1.72
N LEU A 184 -15.02 5.07 0.85
CA LEU A 184 -13.62 5.09 1.25
C LEU A 184 -13.17 6.53 1.53
N ASP A 185 -13.01 6.88 2.80
CA ASP A 185 -12.53 8.21 3.21
C ASP A 185 -11.01 8.30 3.14
N MET A 186 -10.53 9.17 2.25
CA MET A 186 -9.09 9.47 2.09
C MET A 186 -8.71 10.84 2.66
N SER A 187 -9.65 11.61 3.17
CA SER A 187 -9.39 12.97 3.70
C SER A 187 -8.36 13.01 4.83
N PRO A 188 -8.24 11.99 5.73
CA PRO A 188 -7.24 12.06 6.81
C PRO A 188 -5.78 12.05 6.33
N VAL A 189 -5.51 11.69 5.06
CA VAL A 189 -4.15 11.76 4.48
C VAL A 189 -3.70 13.22 4.31
N ILE A 190 -4.65 14.17 4.24
CA ILE A 190 -4.36 15.60 4.13
C ILE A 190 -3.95 16.12 5.51
N THR A 191 -2.65 16.22 5.75
CA THR A 191 -2.10 16.64 7.05
C THR A 191 -1.83 18.14 7.14
N HIS A 192 -1.63 18.81 6.02
CA HIS A 192 -1.30 20.24 5.95
C HIS A 192 -2.04 20.91 4.79
N ARG A 193 -2.45 22.16 5.02
CA ARG A 193 -3.00 23.07 4.01
C ARG A 193 -2.19 24.36 4.04
N TYR A 194 -1.86 24.91 2.87
CA TYR A 194 -1.03 26.10 2.71
C TYR A 194 -1.79 27.20 1.96
#